data_b4b6d1480a2953bc1a3ce930ff297573
#
_entry.id   b4b6d1480a2953bc1a3ce930ff297573
#
_cell.length_a   1.000
_cell.length_b   1.000
_cell.length_c   1.000
_cell.angle_alpha   90.00
_cell.angle_beta   90.00
_cell.angle_gamma   90.00
#
_symmetry.space_group_name_H-M   'P 1'
#
loop_
_entity.id
_entity.type
_entity.pdbx_description
1 polymer ?
#
loop_
_entity_poly.entity_id
_entity_poly.type
_entity_poly.pdbx_seq_one_letter_code
_entity_poly.pdbx_strand_id
1 'polypeptide(L)'
;MQYKNKYTNYLLSGLIILIFFIALFGYGIYHWHWQGNFVYNLSRVVPYPAVLVDWEAIRYSAYLENLKSLKQYWDAARANSNVFLGIPGEEEIRERLVETLIEQKIAQIWARKQGLTVSPEEIQQEWDRAQKKDGLTSEVTSFLRDTYGWSESMFKERVLAPFLLQQKVKAALPEAENIQPEEAAKRAEEIYNLTQASGAVFTEIAKQTSDDRESAKNGGDLGYFSRGTFEPQVEEAIFSMKIGEISQPVKSSFGYHIILLDDLLYNDQNTPTQAAIKHILIKCFDFDDWLAHQKNTTKIYRLVL
;
A
#
# COMPACT_ATOMS: atom_id res chain seq x y z
N MET A 1 38.87 37.75 35.05
CA MET A 1 38.86 36.98 33.81
C MET A 1 38.86 35.43 33.99
N GLN A 2 39.27 34.89 35.12
CA GLN A 2 39.37 33.44 35.38
C GLN A 2 38.02 32.71 35.60
N TYR A 3 36.96 33.37 36.00
CA TYR A 3 35.67 32.72 36.29
C TYR A 3 34.89 32.35 35.01
N LYS A 4 35.06 33.08 33.93
CA LYS A 4 34.38 32.77 32.62
C LYS A 4 34.86 31.45 32.04
N ASN A 5 36.11 31.08 32.22
CA ASN A 5 36.68 29.83 31.66
C ASN A 5 36.19 28.56 32.37
N LYS A 6 35.89 28.61 33.68
CA LYS A 6 35.42 27.44 34.44
C LYS A 6 34.02 26.99 34.00
N TYR A 7 33.07 27.91 33.87
CA TYR A 7 31.71 27.61 33.44
C TYR A 7 31.66 27.09 31.98
N THR A 8 32.50 27.64 31.11
CA THR A 8 32.62 27.17 29.72
C THR A 8 33.16 25.74 29.68
N ASN A 9 34.13 25.38 30.54
CA ASN A 9 34.64 24.02 30.59
C ASN A 9 33.62 23.02 31.15
N TYR A 10 32.81 23.41 32.16
CA TYR A 10 31.72 22.55 32.66
C TYR A 10 30.61 22.34 31.62
N LEU A 11 30.24 23.38 30.86
CA LEU A 11 29.28 23.28 29.78
C LEU A 11 29.80 22.39 28.65
N LEU A 12 31.07 22.53 28.28
CA LEU A 12 31.70 21.65 27.26
C LEU A 12 31.75 20.20 27.73
N SER A 13 32.15 19.95 28.99
CA SER A 13 32.18 18.60 29.57
C SER A 13 30.77 17.99 29.63
N GLY A 14 29.75 18.76 30.01
CA GLY A 14 28.36 18.34 30.02
C GLY A 14 27.86 17.99 28.62
N LEU A 15 28.21 18.77 27.59
CA LEU A 15 27.86 18.50 26.21
C LEU A 15 28.53 17.22 25.69
N ILE A 16 29.82 17.00 26.00
CA ILE A 16 30.53 15.76 25.60
C ILE A 16 29.89 14.53 26.25
N ILE A 17 29.56 14.61 27.53
CA ILE A 17 28.87 13.53 28.24
C ILE A 17 27.50 13.24 27.59
N LEU A 18 26.73 14.28 27.27
CA LEU A 18 25.44 14.13 26.61
C LEU A 18 25.59 13.46 25.24
N ILE A 19 26.54 13.90 24.42
CA ILE A 19 26.82 13.29 23.10
C ILE A 19 27.22 11.82 23.25
N PHE A 20 28.06 11.51 24.25
CA PHE A 20 28.47 10.14 24.56
C PHE A 20 27.26 9.24 24.91
N PHE A 21 26.34 9.74 25.76
CA PHE A 21 25.12 8.99 26.07
C PHE A 21 24.20 8.81 24.89
N ILE A 22 24.04 9.83 24.02
CA ILE A 22 23.27 9.72 22.78
C ILE A 22 23.89 8.64 21.86
N ALA A 23 25.22 8.66 21.69
CA ALA A 23 25.91 7.69 20.86
C ALA A 23 25.83 6.26 21.44
N LEU A 24 26.04 6.11 22.76
CA LEU A 24 25.95 4.82 23.45
C LEU A 24 24.54 4.23 23.34
N PHE A 25 23.52 5.07 23.49
CA PHE A 25 22.14 4.64 23.37
C PHE A 25 21.78 4.26 21.93
N GLY A 26 22.28 5.03 20.95
CA GLY A 26 22.18 4.68 19.54
C GLY A 26 22.82 3.32 19.24
N TYR A 27 23.98 3.06 19.80
CA TYR A 27 24.63 1.76 19.69
C TYR A 27 23.76 0.62 20.26
N GLY A 28 23.12 0.84 21.41
CA GLY A 28 22.18 -0.12 22.00
C GLY A 28 20.95 -0.40 21.12
N ILE A 29 20.40 0.64 20.47
CA ILE A 29 19.29 0.49 19.50
C ILE A 29 19.72 -0.37 18.31
N TYR A 30 20.85 -0.05 17.68
CA TYR A 30 21.22 -0.65 16.39
C TYR A 30 21.97 -1.99 16.52
N HIS A 31 22.68 -2.21 17.62
CA HIS A 31 23.47 -3.43 17.80
C HIS A 31 22.78 -4.46 18.71
N TRP A 32 22.08 -3.99 19.75
CA TRP A 32 21.35 -4.89 20.66
C TRP A 32 19.84 -4.86 20.48
N HIS A 33 19.35 -4.15 19.48
CA HIS A 33 17.92 -4.04 19.14
C HIS A 33 17.05 -3.67 20.34
N TRP A 34 17.51 -2.73 21.17
CA TRP A 34 16.78 -2.29 22.35
C TRP A 34 15.39 -1.79 21.99
N GLN A 35 14.41 -2.29 22.71
CA GLN A 35 12.98 -1.98 22.54
C GLN A 35 12.35 -1.72 23.92
N GLY A 36 11.07 -1.31 23.93
CA GLY A 36 10.31 -1.07 25.15
C GLY A 36 10.01 0.41 25.41
N ASN A 37 9.21 0.65 26.44
CA ASN A 37 8.66 1.99 26.71
C ASN A 37 9.72 3.06 26.96
N PHE A 38 10.82 2.72 27.62
CA PHE A 38 11.91 3.67 27.89
C PHE A 38 12.60 4.07 26.57
N VAL A 39 12.93 3.10 25.73
CA VAL A 39 13.56 3.33 24.42
C VAL A 39 12.63 4.13 23.51
N TYR A 40 11.36 3.80 23.50
CA TYR A 40 10.34 4.52 22.76
C TYR A 40 10.26 6.00 23.20
N ASN A 41 10.15 6.26 24.51
CA ASN A 41 10.06 7.63 25.04
C ASN A 41 11.31 8.46 24.72
N LEU A 42 12.50 7.86 24.84
CA LEU A 42 13.76 8.54 24.54
C LEU A 42 13.88 8.79 23.03
N SER A 43 13.47 7.84 22.17
CA SER A 43 13.52 8.00 20.71
C SER A 43 12.50 9.02 20.16
N ARG A 44 11.54 9.45 20.96
CA ARG A 44 10.67 10.60 20.63
C ARG A 44 11.38 11.95 20.83
N VAL A 45 12.29 12.02 21.80
CA VAL A 45 13.07 13.23 22.10
C VAL A 45 14.33 13.29 21.25
N VAL A 46 15.08 12.19 21.19
CA VAL A 46 16.25 12.05 20.32
C VAL A 46 15.84 11.30 19.06
N PRO A 47 15.83 11.95 17.87
CA PRO A 47 15.25 11.38 16.66
C PRO A 47 16.18 10.35 16.01
N TYR A 48 16.38 9.20 16.67
CA TYR A 48 17.11 8.08 16.07
C TYR A 48 16.39 7.61 14.81
N PRO A 49 17.09 7.47 13.66
CA PRO A 49 16.49 6.91 12.46
C PRO A 49 16.36 5.39 12.54
N ALA A 50 15.21 4.83 12.12
CA ALA A 50 15.08 3.41 11.85
C ALA A 50 15.56 3.10 10.43
N VAL A 51 15.23 3.99 9.50
CA VAL A 51 15.61 3.91 8.08
C VAL A 51 15.91 5.32 7.60
N LEU A 52 16.86 5.45 6.69
CA LEU A 52 17.07 6.67 5.91
C LEU A 52 16.69 6.41 4.46
N VAL A 53 15.83 7.24 3.90
CA VAL A 53 15.40 7.23 2.51
C VAL A 53 15.75 8.59 1.90
N ASP A 54 16.72 8.62 0.99
CA ASP A 54 17.25 9.87 0.43
C ASP A 54 17.66 10.89 1.50
N TRP A 55 18.32 10.39 2.59
CA TRP A 55 18.71 11.14 3.79
C TRP A 55 17.57 11.65 4.67
N GLU A 56 16.31 11.33 4.33
CA GLU A 56 15.17 11.60 5.19
C GLU A 56 14.89 10.44 6.13
N ALA A 57 14.85 10.75 7.42
CA ALA A 57 14.67 9.72 8.44
C ALA A 57 13.22 9.24 8.57
N ILE A 58 13.06 7.92 8.64
CA ILE A 58 11.94 7.29 9.32
C ILE A 58 12.37 7.10 10.76
N ARG A 59 11.67 7.75 11.69
CA ARG A 59 12.07 7.75 13.11
C ARG A 59 11.92 6.37 13.75
N TYR A 60 12.84 6.01 14.62
CA TYR A 60 12.78 4.77 15.37
C TYR A 60 11.51 4.66 16.25
N SER A 61 11.05 5.78 16.83
CA SER A 61 9.79 5.82 17.59
C SER A 61 8.58 5.44 16.71
N ALA A 62 8.52 5.92 15.47
CA ALA A 62 7.44 5.57 14.53
C ALA A 62 7.51 4.07 14.15
N TYR A 63 8.71 3.55 13.91
CA TYR A 63 8.92 2.12 13.69
C TYR A 63 8.42 1.27 14.88
N LEU A 64 8.81 1.62 16.12
CA LEU A 64 8.37 0.90 17.32
C LEU A 64 6.85 0.93 17.52
N GLU A 65 6.21 2.06 17.24
CA GLU A 65 4.75 2.17 17.34
C GLU A 65 4.03 1.26 16.34
N ASN A 66 4.49 1.24 15.09
CA ASN A 66 3.90 0.37 14.06
C ASN A 66 4.17 -1.11 14.38
N LEU A 67 5.39 -1.45 14.83
CA LEU A 67 5.76 -2.80 15.22
C LEU A 67 4.88 -3.31 16.38
N LYS A 68 4.63 -2.46 17.39
CA LYS A 68 3.73 -2.78 18.51
C LYS A 68 2.32 -3.11 18.03
N SER A 69 1.77 -2.31 17.13
CA SER A 69 0.43 -2.51 16.59
C SER A 69 0.33 -3.79 15.75
N LEU A 70 1.34 -4.10 14.94
CA LEU A 70 1.39 -5.34 14.16
C LEU A 70 1.53 -6.57 15.07
N LYS A 71 2.35 -6.49 16.13
CA LYS A 71 2.45 -7.59 17.12
C LYS A 71 1.10 -7.81 17.79
N GLN A 72 0.40 -6.77 18.23
CA GLN A 72 -0.93 -6.88 18.83
C GLN A 72 -1.94 -7.55 17.87
N TYR A 73 -1.95 -7.16 16.59
CA TYR A 73 -2.78 -7.77 15.56
C TYR A 73 -2.50 -9.27 15.42
N TRP A 74 -1.24 -9.67 15.29
CA TRP A 74 -0.87 -11.06 15.12
C TRP A 74 -1.09 -11.90 16.39
N ASP A 75 -0.95 -11.32 17.58
CA ASP A 75 -1.27 -11.98 18.84
C ASP A 75 -2.78 -12.23 18.96
N ALA A 76 -3.62 -11.25 18.58
CA ALA A 76 -5.07 -11.41 18.48
C ALA A 76 -5.47 -12.48 17.45
N ALA A 77 -4.81 -12.50 16.28
CA ALA A 77 -5.03 -13.51 15.25
C ALA A 77 -4.64 -14.92 15.72
N ARG A 78 -3.54 -15.06 16.49
CA ARG A 78 -3.13 -16.34 17.11
C ARG A 78 -4.13 -16.84 18.13
N ALA A 79 -4.71 -15.94 18.91
CA ALA A 79 -5.71 -16.29 19.92
C ALA A 79 -7.04 -16.77 19.29
N ASN A 80 -7.32 -16.39 18.05
CA ASN A 80 -8.52 -16.72 17.31
C ASN A 80 -8.27 -17.98 16.45
N SER A 81 -8.45 -19.16 17.04
CA SER A 81 -8.04 -20.48 16.52
C SER A 81 -8.64 -20.91 15.16
N ASN A 82 -9.42 -20.06 14.49
CA ASN A 82 -10.01 -20.32 13.18
C ASN A 82 -9.18 -19.80 11.98
N VAL A 83 -8.04 -19.14 12.22
CA VAL A 83 -7.20 -18.60 11.15
C VAL A 83 -5.99 -19.53 10.93
N PHE A 84 -6.16 -20.53 10.07
CA PHE A 84 -5.08 -21.39 9.54
C PHE A 84 -4.20 -20.71 8.48
N LEU A 85 -4.01 -19.40 8.56
CA LEU A 85 -3.03 -18.70 7.72
C LEU A 85 -1.67 -18.82 8.40
N GLY A 86 -0.64 -19.12 7.62
CA GLY A 86 0.73 -19.15 8.13
C GLY A 86 1.06 -17.80 8.77
N ILE A 87 1.13 -17.80 10.12
CA ILE A 87 1.44 -16.57 10.86
C ILE A 87 2.92 -16.27 10.64
N PRO A 88 3.28 -15.09 10.14
CA PRO A 88 4.66 -14.76 9.87
C PRO A 88 5.50 -14.76 11.14
N GLY A 89 6.77 -15.09 11.00
CA GLY A 89 7.75 -14.98 12.08
C GLY A 89 8.01 -13.52 12.46
N GLU A 90 8.60 -13.29 13.63
CA GLU A 90 8.86 -11.93 14.13
C GLU A 90 9.81 -11.15 13.18
N GLU A 91 10.79 -11.80 12.61
CA GLU A 91 11.72 -11.22 11.65
C GLU A 91 11.00 -10.82 10.37
N GLU A 92 10.16 -11.69 9.83
CA GLU A 92 9.34 -11.41 8.65
C GLU A 92 8.38 -10.22 8.88
N ILE A 93 7.79 -10.13 10.08
CA ILE A 93 6.95 -8.97 10.45
C ILE A 93 7.76 -7.67 10.43
N ARG A 94 8.99 -7.70 10.94
CA ARG A 94 9.89 -6.54 10.95
C ARG A 94 10.30 -6.13 9.53
N GLU A 95 10.71 -7.09 8.72
CA GLU A 95 11.11 -6.85 7.32
C GLU A 95 9.96 -6.24 6.53
N ARG A 96 8.78 -6.85 6.57
CA ARG A 96 7.58 -6.32 5.89
C ARG A 96 7.20 -4.93 6.36
N LEU A 97 7.29 -4.66 7.67
CA LEU A 97 7.04 -3.34 8.21
C LEU A 97 8.04 -2.30 7.67
N VAL A 98 9.33 -2.63 7.67
CA VAL A 98 10.38 -1.73 7.18
C VAL A 98 10.16 -1.44 5.70
N GLU A 99 9.84 -2.45 4.88
CA GLU A 99 9.55 -2.26 3.45
C GLU A 99 8.33 -1.34 3.25
N THR A 100 7.23 -1.57 3.98
CA THR A 100 6.03 -0.70 3.92
C THR A 100 6.35 0.74 4.29
N LEU A 101 7.14 0.95 5.33
CA LEU A 101 7.54 2.30 5.74
C LEU A 101 8.44 2.99 4.71
N ILE A 102 9.33 2.24 4.06
CA ILE A 102 10.17 2.74 2.95
C ILE A 102 9.29 3.18 1.79
N GLU A 103 8.35 2.33 1.37
CA GLU A 103 7.42 2.61 0.28
C GLU A 103 6.58 3.86 0.53
N GLN A 104 6.01 3.97 1.72
CA GLN A 104 5.27 5.16 2.13
C GLN A 104 6.18 6.40 2.11
N LYS A 105 7.44 6.27 2.56
CA LYS A 105 8.39 7.39 2.59
C LYS A 105 8.79 7.84 1.19
N ILE A 106 9.02 6.91 0.27
CA ILE A 106 9.29 7.19 -1.14
C ILE A 106 8.12 7.96 -1.76
N ALA A 107 6.89 7.46 -1.58
CA ALA A 107 5.69 8.13 -2.07
C ALA A 107 5.53 9.54 -1.48
N GLN A 108 5.82 9.73 -0.18
CA GLN A 108 5.80 11.05 0.46
C GLN A 108 6.84 12.02 -0.12
N ILE A 109 8.07 11.55 -0.33
CA ILE A 109 9.15 12.37 -0.89
C ILE A 109 8.77 12.81 -2.31
N TRP A 110 8.29 11.87 -3.13
CA TRP A 110 7.89 12.16 -4.50
C TRP A 110 6.70 13.12 -4.54
N ALA A 111 5.63 12.83 -3.78
CA ALA A 111 4.45 13.69 -3.69
C ALA A 111 4.81 15.13 -3.32
N ARG A 112 5.67 15.31 -2.33
CA ARG A 112 6.14 16.64 -1.91
C ARG A 112 6.89 17.37 -3.03
N LYS A 113 7.73 16.67 -3.81
CA LYS A 113 8.42 17.26 -4.98
C LYS A 113 7.43 17.73 -6.06
N GLN A 114 6.27 17.04 -6.17
CA GLN A 114 5.18 17.41 -7.11
C GLN A 114 4.16 18.39 -6.52
N GLY A 115 4.35 18.85 -5.27
CA GLY A 115 3.39 19.72 -4.60
C GLY A 115 2.09 19.05 -4.19
N LEU A 116 2.04 17.70 -4.17
CA LEU A 116 0.88 16.93 -3.75
C LEU A 116 0.83 16.83 -2.23
N THR A 117 -0.32 17.13 -1.66
CA THR A 117 -0.59 17.03 -0.22
C THR A 117 -1.97 16.42 0.02
N VAL A 118 -2.18 15.89 1.20
CA VAL A 118 -3.50 15.44 1.68
C VAL A 118 -3.91 16.34 2.83
N SER A 119 -5.05 17.00 2.71
CA SER A 119 -5.54 17.89 3.75
C SER A 119 -6.27 17.13 4.86
N PRO A 120 -6.37 17.69 6.07
CA PRO A 120 -7.19 17.12 7.15
C PRO A 120 -8.66 16.94 6.76
N GLU A 121 -9.19 17.84 5.93
CA GLU A 121 -10.55 17.79 5.42
C GLU A 121 -10.78 16.60 4.48
N GLU A 122 -9.83 16.31 3.60
CA GLU A 122 -9.89 15.13 2.72
C GLU A 122 -9.85 13.83 3.53
N ILE A 123 -9.02 13.75 4.56
CA ILE A 123 -8.94 12.60 5.46
C ILE A 123 -10.28 12.41 6.20
N GLN A 124 -10.88 13.50 6.69
CA GLN A 124 -12.16 13.44 7.36
C GLN A 124 -13.29 13.02 6.41
N GLN A 125 -13.33 13.55 5.20
CA GLN A 125 -14.33 13.18 4.19
C GLN A 125 -14.24 11.70 3.82
N GLU A 126 -13.03 11.15 3.67
CA GLU A 126 -12.85 9.74 3.37
C GLU A 126 -13.25 8.84 4.54
N TRP A 127 -12.93 9.26 5.77
CA TRP A 127 -13.39 8.59 6.98
C TRP A 127 -14.92 8.54 7.06
N ASP A 128 -15.60 9.68 6.83
CA ASP A 128 -17.05 9.77 6.85
C ASP A 128 -17.69 8.94 5.72
N ARG A 129 -17.05 8.86 4.55
CA ARG A 129 -17.48 8.02 3.44
C ARG A 129 -17.41 6.55 3.79
N ALA A 130 -16.29 6.09 4.34
CA ALA A 130 -16.11 4.71 4.77
C ALA A 130 -17.14 4.31 5.82
N GLN A 131 -17.42 5.18 6.81
CA GLN A 131 -18.45 4.93 7.81
C GLN A 131 -19.84 4.79 7.21
N LYS A 132 -20.20 5.62 6.24
CA LYS A 132 -21.54 5.59 5.61
C LYS A 132 -21.74 4.38 4.70
N LYS A 133 -20.71 3.99 3.95
CA LYS A 133 -20.79 2.89 2.98
C LYS A 133 -21.00 1.54 3.66
N ASP A 134 -20.33 1.32 4.78
CA ASP A 134 -20.27 0.01 5.44
C ASP A 134 -21.14 -0.08 6.72
N GLY A 135 -21.90 0.98 7.07
CA GLY A 135 -22.74 1.03 8.30
C GLY A 135 -21.92 0.97 9.60
N LEU A 136 -20.63 1.23 9.52
CA LEU A 136 -19.64 0.97 10.55
C LEU A 136 -19.46 2.19 11.46
N THR A 137 -20.22 2.30 12.53
CA THR A 137 -20.10 3.45 13.44
C THR A 137 -19.32 3.16 14.73
N SER A 138 -19.82 2.28 15.60
CA SER A 138 -19.14 1.96 16.87
C SER A 138 -18.25 0.73 16.79
N GLU A 139 -18.56 -0.20 15.89
CA GLU A 139 -17.85 -1.47 15.73
C GLU A 139 -16.44 -1.28 15.18
N VAL A 140 -16.23 -0.36 14.22
CA VAL A 140 -14.89 -0.06 13.68
C VAL A 140 -13.97 0.52 14.75
N THR A 141 -14.46 1.46 15.54
CA THR A 141 -13.64 2.10 16.58
C THR A 141 -13.22 1.09 17.64
N SER A 142 -14.12 0.18 18.03
CA SER A 142 -13.78 -0.92 18.95
C SER A 142 -12.82 -1.91 18.29
N PHE A 143 -13.06 -2.30 17.04
CA PHE A 143 -12.16 -3.18 16.28
C PHE A 143 -10.74 -2.59 16.17
N LEU A 144 -10.58 -1.32 15.81
CA LEU A 144 -9.27 -0.66 15.71
C LEU A 144 -8.54 -0.67 17.04
N ARG A 145 -9.25 -0.37 18.14
CA ARG A 145 -8.68 -0.36 19.48
C ARG A 145 -8.29 -1.76 19.95
N ASP A 146 -9.17 -2.73 19.77
CA ASP A 146 -9.01 -4.07 20.33
C ASP A 146 -8.01 -4.88 19.50
N THR A 147 -7.96 -4.68 18.19
CA THR A 147 -7.08 -5.40 17.26
C THR A 147 -5.70 -4.77 17.13
N TYR A 148 -5.62 -3.45 17.00
CA TYR A 148 -4.37 -2.73 16.71
C TYR A 148 -3.91 -1.82 17.85
N GLY A 149 -4.75 -1.58 18.86
CA GLY A 149 -4.50 -0.57 19.90
C GLY A 149 -4.60 0.86 19.39
N TRP A 150 -5.32 1.10 18.29
CA TRP A 150 -5.41 2.41 17.64
C TRP A 150 -6.67 3.18 18.04
N SER A 151 -6.49 4.50 18.19
CA SER A 151 -7.58 5.46 18.14
C SER A 151 -7.98 5.75 16.69
N GLU A 152 -9.13 6.36 16.49
CA GLU A 152 -9.56 6.89 15.19
C GLU A 152 -8.51 7.82 14.58
N SER A 153 -7.95 8.72 15.38
CA SER A 153 -6.93 9.67 14.91
C SER A 153 -5.67 8.95 14.43
N MET A 154 -5.24 7.90 15.12
CA MET A 154 -4.10 7.08 14.70
C MET A 154 -4.37 6.34 13.38
N PHE A 155 -5.58 5.84 13.18
CA PHE A 155 -5.97 5.21 11.93
C PHE A 155 -5.98 6.21 10.77
N LYS A 156 -6.55 7.40 10.98
CA LYS A 156 -6.54 8.48 9.99
C LYS A 156 -5.12 8.87 9.59
N GLU A 157 -4.22 9.01 10.55
CA GLU A 157 -2.84 9.41 10.30
C GLU A 157 -2.01 8.30 9.63
N ARG A 158 -2.17 7.05 10.08
CA ARG A 158 -1.29 5.93 9.67
C ARG A 158 -1.78 5.13 8.49
N VAL A 159 -3.08 5.18 8.21
CA VAL A 159 -3.71 4.41 7.14
C VAL A 159 -4.34 5.33 6.10
N LEU A 160 -5.30 6.17 6.50
CA LEU A 160 -6.05 6.97 5.53
C LEU A 160 -5.19 8.05 4.85
N ALA A 161 -4.36 8.76 5.59
CA ALA A 161 -3.52 9.80 5.00
C ALA A 161 -2.49 9.22 4.01
N PRO A 162 -1.73 8.15 4.33
CA PRO A 162 -0.86 7.48 3.35
C PRO A 162 -1.65 6.90 2.17
N PHE A 163 -2.80 6.30 2.39
CA PHE A 163 -3.65 5.76 1.34
C PHE A 163 -4.09 6.85 0.35
N LEU A 164 -4.65 7.96 0.86
CA LEU A 164 -5.07 9.09 0.02
C LEU A 164 -3.89 9.71 -0.74
N LEU A 165 -2.71 9.82 -0.07
CA LEU A 165 -1.52 10.30 -0.73
C LEU A 165 -1.09 9.37 -1.87
N GLN A 166 -1.11 8.07 -1.65
CA GLN A 166 -0.82 7.07 -2.67
C GLN A 166 -1.77 7.18 -3.86
N GLN A 167 -3.07 7.39 -3.63
CA GLN A 167 -4.05 7.60 -4.69
C GLN A 167 -3.72 8.86 -5.52
N LYS A 168 -3.36 9.97 -4.85
CA LYS A 168 -2.93 11.19 -5.55
C LYS A 168 -1.64 10.98 -6.36
N VAL A 169 -0.68 10.24 -5.80
CA VAL A 169 0.55 9.87 -6.52
C VAL A 169 0.20 9.04 -7.74
N LYS A 170 -0.60 7.99 -7.58
CA LYS A 170 -1.04 7.16 -8.71
C LYS A 170 -1.71 7.98 -9.83
N ALA A 171 -2.57 8.92 -9.46
CA ALA A 171 -3.27 9.76 -10.44
C ALA A 171 -2.34 10.74 -11.17
N ALA A 172 -1.28 11.19 -10.52
CA ALA A 172 -0.35 12.17 -11.09
C ALA A 172 0.82 11.53 -11.87
N LEU A 173 1.16 10.28 -11.59
CA LEU A 173 2.33 9.61 -12.18
C LEU A 173 2.31 9.52 -13.71
N PRO A 174 1.18 9.20 -14.39
CA PRO A 174 1.13 9.13 -15.85
C PRO A 174 1.60 10.42 -16.53
N GLU A 175 1.27 11.57 -15.95
CA GLU A 175 1.70 12.86 -16.47
C GLU A 175 3.15 13.18 -16.12
N ALA A 176 3.56 12.87 -14.89
CA ALA A 176 4.88 13.18 -14.35
C ALA A 176 5.99 12.27 -14.91
N GLU A 177 5.72 11.01 -15.14
CA GLU A 177 6.68 9.99 -15.60
C GLU A 177 6.57 9.72 -17.11
N ASN A 178 5.74 10.46 -17.83
CA ASN A 178 5.55 10.33 -19.28
C ASN A 178 5.10 8.89 -19.69
N ILE A 179 4.37 8.21 -18.81
CA ILE A 179 3.74 6.91 -19.11
C ILE A 179 2.65 7.15 -20.14
N GLN A 180 2.71 6.43 -21.27
CA GLN A 180 1.89 6.69 -22.44
C GLN A 180 0.58 5.85 -22.42
N PRO A 181 -0.54 6.37 -21.89
CA PRO A 181 -1.82 5.68 -21.91
C PRO A 181 -2.29 5.33 -23.33
N GLU A 182 -1.89 6.15 -24.33
CA GLU A 182 -2.20 5.93 -25.74
C GLU A 182 -1.57 4.63 -26.27
N GLU A 183 -0.35 4.31 -25.84
CA GLU A 183 0.35 3.09 -26.24
C GLU A 183 -0.32 1.85 -25.66
N ALA A 184 -0.76 1.91 -24.39
CA ALA A 184 -1.53 0.85 -23.77
C ALA A 184 -2.91 0.67 -24.43
N ALA A 185 -3.59 1.78 -24.77
CA ALA A 185 -4.86 1.74 -25.49
C ALA A 185 -4.69 1.07 -26.87
N LYS A 186 -3.65 1.46 -27.62
CA LYS A 186 -3.34 0.87 -28.91
C LYS A 186 -3.05 -0.62 -28.80
N ARG A 187 -2.23 -1.04 -27.83
CA ARG A 187 -1.94 -2.46 -27.56
C ARG A 187 -3.22 -3.23 -27.17
N ALA A 188 -4.10 -2.63 -26.38
CA ALA A 188 -5.37 -3.23 -26.01
C ALA A 188 -6.28 -3.46 -27.23
N GLU A 189 -6.34 -2.47 -28.13
CA GLU A 189 -7.10 -2.60 -29.38
C GLU A 189 -6.52 -3.67 -30.30
N GLU A 190 -5.20 -3.73 -30.44
CA GLU A 190 -4.52 -4.77 -31.21
C GLU A 190 -4.83 -6.16 -30.66
N ILE A 191 -4.79 -6.36 -29.34
CA ILE A 191 -5.09 -7.63 -28.68
C ILE A 191 -6.61 -7.97 -28.81
N TYR A 192 -7.49 -6.98 -28.66
CA TYR A 192 -8.91 -7.17 -28.90
C TYR A 192 -9.16 -7.70 -30.32
N ASN A 193 -8.55 -7.09 -31.33
CA ASN A 193 -8.66 -7.53 -32.71
C ASN A 193 -8.14 -8.97 -32.90
N LEU A 194 -7.11 -9.39 -32.18
CA LEU A 194 -6.66 -10.79 -32.17
C LEU A 194 -7.75 -11.73 -31.62
N THR A 195 -8.51 -11.33 -30.61
CA THR A 195 -9.59 -12.16 -30.05
C THR A 195 -10.77 -12.32 -30.99
N GLN A 196 -10.93 -11.41 -31.96
CA GLN A 196 -12.01 -11.45 -32.97
C GLN A 196 -11.64 -12.27 -34.21
N ALA A 197 -10.39 -12.70 -34.35
CA ALA A 197 -9.93 -13.46 -35.52
C ALA A 197 -10.58 -14.85 -35.57
N SER A 198 -10.81 -15.37 -36.78
CA SER A 198 -11.36 -16.71 -36.96
C SER A 198 -10.45 -17.79 -36.36
N GLY A 199 -10.97 -18.60 -35.46
CA GLY A 199 -10.22 -19.65 -34.75
C GLY A 199 -9.44 -19.14 -33.55
N ALA A 200 -9.61 -17.87 -33.13
CA ALA A 200 -8.98 -17.33 -31.95
C ALA A 200 -9.44 -18.05 -30.67
N VAL A 201 -8.51 -18.34 -29.78
CA VAL A 201 -8.78 -18.93 -28.46
C VAL A 201 -8.39 -17.92 -27.41
N PHE A 202 -9.39 -17.32 -26.76
CA PHE A 202 -9.18 -16.24 -25.76
C PHE A 202 -8.18 -16.62 -24.69
N THR A 203 -8.27 -17.84 -24.15
CA THR A 203 -7.39 -18.32 -23.07
C THR A 203 -5.92 -18.39 -23.49
N GLU A 204 -5.64 -18.75 -24.76
CA GLU A 204 -4.27 -18.79 -25.26
C GLU A 204 -3.72 -17.37 -25.49
N ILE A 205 -4.56 -16.45 -25.98
CA ILE A 205 -4.19 -15.03 -26.11
C ILE A 205 -3.93 -14.43 -24.73
N ALA A 206 -4.78 -14.72 -23.73
CA ALA A 206 -4.60 -14.26 -22.37
C ALA A 206 -3.26 -14.73 -21.77
N LYS A 207 -2.89 -16.00 -21.94
CA LYS A 207 -1.60 -16.54 -21.47
C LYS A 207 -0.40 -15.82 -22.07
N GLN A 208 -0.51 -15.40 -23.33
CA GLN A 208 0.60 -14.80 -24.07
C GLN A 208 0.71 -13.30 -23.85
N THR A 209 -0.42 -12.60 -23.69
CA THR A 209 -0.46 -11.14 -23.81
C THR A 209 -0.90 -10.40 -22.55
N SER A 210 -1.58 -11.08 -21.60
CA SER A 210 -2.05 -10.42 -20.38
C SER A 210 -0.89 -10.02 -19.45
N ASP A 211 -0.94 -8.78 -18.95
CA ASP A 211 0.00 -8.27 -17.94
C ASP A 211 -0.42 -8.68 -16.51
N ASP A 212 -1.63 -9.23 -16.32
CA ASP A 212 -1.99 -9.95 -15.10
C ASP A 212 -1.44 -11.39 -15.16
N ARG A 213 -0.23 -11.56 -14.65
CA ARG A 213 0.51 -12.82 -14.71
C ARG A 213 -0.14 -13.95 -13.91
N GLU A 214 -0.93 -13.64 -12.89
CA GLU A 214 -1.58 -14.66 -12.08
C GLU A 214 -2.74 -15.30 -12.83
N SER A 215 -3.71 -14.51 -13.32
CA SER A 215 -4.83 -15.05 -14.08
C SER A 215 -4.39 -15.58 -15.45
N ALA A 216 -3.38 -14.96 -16.07
CA ALA A 216 -2.83 -15.40 -17.36
C ALA A 216 -2.42 -16.87 -17.38
N LYS A 217 -1.82 -17.39 -16.29
CA LYS A 217 -1.44 -18.82 -16.16
C LYS A 217 -2.63 -19.76 -16.42
N ASN A 218 -3.82 -19.30 -16.02
CA ASN A 218 -5.10 -20.03 -16.17
C ASN A 218 -5.94 -19.50 -17.34
N GLY A 219 -5.32 -18.82 -18.33
CA GLY A 219 -6.03 -18.27 -19.48
C GLY A 219 -6.88 -17.04 -19.17
N GLY A 220 -6.53 -16.29 -18.14
CA GLY A 220 -7.22 -15.08 -17.72
C GLY A 220 -8.42 -15.31 -16.80
N ASP A 221 -8.64 -16.55 -16.33
CA ASP A 221 -9.79 -16.92 -15.50
C ASP A 221 -9.74 -16.24 -14.12
N LEU A 222 -10.81 -15.50 -13.78
CA LEU A 222 -11.00 -14.83 -12.49
C LEU A 222 -12.11 -15.50 -11.65
N GLY A 223 -12.78 -16.53 -12.18
CA GLY A 223 -13.90 -17.20 -11.51
C GLY A 223 -15.12 -16.30 -11.35
N TYR A 224 -15.98 -16.65 -10.37
CA TYR A 224 -17.19 -15.90 -10.05
C TYR A 224 -16.91 -14.76 -9.08
N PHE A 225 -17.51 -13.61 -9.33
CA PHE A 225 -17.48 -12.46 -8.43
C PHE A 225 -18.84 -11.77 -8.36
N SER A 226 -19.11 -11.09 -7.25
CA SER A 226 -20.34 -10.33 -7.02
C SER A 226 -20.18 -8.86 -7.44
N ARG A 227 -21.30 -8.16 -7.63
CA ARG A 227 -21.28 -6.70 -7.82
C ARG A 227 -20.57 -6.00 -6.64
N GLY A 228 -19.86 -4.91 -6.93
CA GLY A 228 -19.05 -4.15 -5.98
C GLY A 228 -17.62 -4.65 -5.85
N THR A 229 -17.20 -5.64 -6.63
CA THR A 229 -15.82 -6.18 -6.65
C THR A 229 -14.89 -5.34 -7.51
N PHE A 230 -15.35 -4.88 -8.66
CA PHE A 230 -14.56 -4.09 -9.62
C PHE A 230 -14.98 -2.61 -9.65
N GLU A 231 -14.20 -1.80 -10.36
CA GLU A 231 -14.57 -0.41 -10.62
C GLU A 231 -15.89 -0.33 -11.41
N PRO A 232 -16.71 0.70 -11.17
CA PRO A 232 -18.06 0.79 -11.75
C PRO A 232 -18.10 0.62 -13.27
N GLN A 233 -17.16 1.20 -14.00
CA GLN A 233 -17.11 1.11 -15.47
C GLN A 233 -16.82 -0.31 -15.97
N VAL A 234 -15.99 -1.07 -15.23
CA VAL A 234 -15.67 -2.47 -15.54
C VAL A 234 -16.88 -3.34 -15.25
N GLU A 235 -17.55 -3.12 -14.11
CA GLU A 235 -18.77 -3.85 -13.75
C GLU A 235 -19.92 -3.57 -14.72
N GLU A 236 -20.14 -2.30 -15.09
CA GLU A 236 -21.16 -1.92 -16.06
C GLU A 236 -20.95 -2.64 -17.39
N ALA A 237 -19.70 -2.69 -17.87
CA ALA A 237 -19.38 -3.45 -19.06
C ALA A 237 -19.74 -4.94 -18.90
N ILE A 238 -19.26 -5.61 -17.85
CA ILE A 238 -19.49 -7.04 -17.61
C ILE A 238 -20.98 -7.38 -17.55
N PHE A 239 -21.74 -6.66 -16.73
CA PHE A 239 -23.15 -6.98 -16.52
C PHE A 239 -24.09 -6.53 -17.64
N SER A 240 -23.57 -5.80 -18.65
CA SER A 240 -24.29 -5.47 -19.89
C SER A 240 -24.04 -6.46 -21.01
N MET A 241 -23.03 -7.35 -20.91
CA MET A 241 -22.63 -8.31 -21.92
C MET A 241 -23.54 -9.54 -21.93
N LYS A 242 -23.51 -10.27 -23.05
CA LYS A 242 -24.08 -11.60 -23.18
C LYS A 242 -23.04 -12.68 -22.89
N ILE A 243 -23.50 -13.82 -22.37
CA ILE A 243 -22.60 -14.97 -22.15
C ILE A 243 -21.94 -15.35 -23.48
N GLY A 244 -20.62 -15.52 -23.44
CA GLY A 244 -19.77 -15.79 -24.60
C GLY A 244 -19.30 -14.54 -25.37
N GLU A 245 -19.73 -13.34 -24.95
CA GLU A 245 -19.31 -12.09 -25.57
C GLU A 245 -17.92 -11.66 -25.05
N ILE A 246 -17.13 -11.04 -25.94
CA ILE A 246 -15.85 -10.42 -25.60
C ILE A 246 -16.04 -8.90 -25.68
N SER A 247 -15.70 -8.20 -24.59
CA SER A 247 -15.80 -6.73 -24.54
C SER A 247 -14.77 -6.05 -25.44
N GLN A 248 -15.08 -4.83 -25.86
CA GLN A 248 -14.02 -3.91 -26.26
C GLN A 248 -13.12 -3.59 -25.07
N PRO A 249 -11.92 -2.99 -25.27
CA PRO A 249 -11.06 -2.58 -24.17
C PRO A 249 -11.78 -1.62 -23.19
N VAL A 250 -11.94 -2.04 -21.94
CA VAL A 250 -12.55 -1.25 -20.86
C VAL A 250 -11.46 -0.66 -19.98
N LYS A 251 -11.42 0.66 -19.86
CA LYS A 251 -10.41 1.35 -19.05
C LYS A 251 -10.72 1.24 -17.56
N SER A 252 -9.68 1.01 -16.75
CA SER A 252 -9.69 1.07 -15.28
C SER A 252 -8.46 1.81 -14.76
N SER A 253 -8.32 1.90 -13.44
CA SER A 253 -7.09 2.42 -12.80
C SER A 253 -5.88 1.50 -13.02
N PHE A 254 -6.08 0.23 -13.35
CA PHE A 254 -5.02 -0.74 -13.63
C PHE A 254 -4.57 -0.75 -15.08
N GLY A 255 -5.35 -0.16 -16.00
CA GLY A 255 -5.10 -0.21 -17.44
C GLY A 255 -6.36 -0.52 -18.23
N TYR A 256 -6.22 -1.31 -19.30
CA TYR A 256 -7.30 -1.73 -20.16
C TYR A 256 -7.61 -3.21 -19.98
N HIS A 257 -8.88 -3.54 -19.81
CA HIS A 257 -9.38 -4.91 -19.70
C HIS A 257 -10.11 -5.31 -20.96
N ILE A 258 -9.76 -6.47 -21.54
CA ILE A 258 -10.55 -7.17 -22.55
C ILE A 258 -11.18 -8.35 -21.81
N ILE A 259 -12.49 -8.45 -21.80
CA ILE A 259 -13.25 -9.33 -20.91
C ILE A 259 -14.05 -10.32 -21.75
N LEU A 260 -13.95 -11.60 -21.45
CA LEU A 260 -14.85 -12.65 -21.93
C LEU A 260 -15.81 -13.02 -20.80
N LEU A 261 -17.10 -12.86 -21.02
CA LEU A 261 -18.11 -13.27 -20.05
C LEU A 261 -18.43 -14.76 -20.24
N ASP A 262 -18.06 -15.57 -19.26
CA ASP A 262 -18.31 -17.03 -19.30
C ASP A 262 -19.70 -17.39 -18.79
N ASP A 263 -20.17 -16.80 -17.70
CA ASP A 263 -21.45 -17.14 -17.07
C ASP A 263 -22.02 -16.01 -16.22
N LEU A 264 -23.33 -16.05 -15.97
CA LEU A 264 -24.07 -15.13 -15.09
C LEU A 264 -24.97 -15.90 -14.13
N LEU A 265 -24.90 -15.62 -12.86
CA LEU A 265 -25.84 -16.12 -11.85
C LEU A 265 -26.87 -15.04 -11.51
N TYR A 266 -28.13 -15.46 -11.44
CA TYR A 266 -29.28 -14.58 -11.23
C TYR A 266 -29.93 -14.85 -9.87
N ASN A 267 -30.52 -13.82 -9.28
CA ASN A 267 -31.40 -13.97 -8.12
C ASN A 267 -32.83 -14.35 -8.55
N ASP A 268 -33.71 -14.55 -7.57
CA ASP A 268 -35.13 -14.90 -7.80
C ASP A 268 -35.92 -13.84 -8.59
N GLN A 269 -35.40 -12.62 -8.70
CA GLN A 269 -35.98 -11.52 -9.47
C GLN A 269 -35.40 -11.40 -10.87
N ASN A 270 -34.67 -12.44 -11.33
CA ASN A 270 -34.01 -12.48 -12.62
C ASN A 270 -33.02 -11.33 -12.87
N THR A 271 -32.37 -10.87 -11.78
CA THR A 271 -31.33 -9.85 -11.83
C THR A 271 -29.96 -10.55 -11.69
N PRO A 272 -28.96 -10.27 -12.58
CA PRO A 272 -27.64 -10.87 -12.46
C PRO A 272 -26.91 -10.33 -11.22
N THR A 273 -26.49 -11.24 -10.34
CA THR A 273 -25.82 -10.92 -9.06
C THR A 273 -24.35 -11.29 -9.05
N GLN A 274 -23.98 -12.32 -9.81
CA GLN A 274 -22.59 -12.73 -9.98
C GLN A 274 -22.29 -13.01 -11.46
N ALA A 275 -21.02 -12.83 -11.81
CA ALA A 275 -20.50 -13.12 -13.13
C ALA A 275 -19.22 -13.94 -13.04
N ALA A 276 -19.05 -14.93 -13.92
CA ALA A 276 -17.78 -15.58 -14.17
C ALA A 276 -17.15 -14.99 -15.42
N ILE A 277 -15.90 -14.55 -15.32
CA ILE A 277 -15.19 -13.93 -16.44
C ILE A 277 -13.80 -14.49 -16.63
N LYS A 278 -13.31 -14.34 -17.85
CA LYS A 278 -11.87 -14.29 -18.13
C LYS A 278 -11.49 -12.90 -18.57
N HIS A 279 -10.28 -12.47 -18.28
CA HIS A 279 -9.80 -11.19 -18.74
C HIS A 279 -8.37 -11.22 -19.31
N ILE A 280 -8.08 -10.25 -20.14
CA ILE A 280 -6.74 -9.86 -20.54
C ILE A 280 -6.54 -8.45 -20.02
N LEU A 281 -5.56 -8.25 -19.15
CA LEU A 281 -5.17 -6.94 -18.65
C LEU A 281 -4.00 -6.40 -19.47
N ILE A 282 -4.13 -5.20 -19.97
CA ILE A 282 -3.05 -4.40 -20.54
C ILE A 282 -2.79 -3.24 -19.57
N LYS A 283 -1.73 -3.36 -18.77
CA LYS A 283 -1.36 -2.32 -17.82
C LYS A 283 -0.96 -1.06 -18.57
N CYS A 284 -1.51 0.08 -18.19
CA CYS A 284 -1.01 1.37 -18.64
C CYS A 284 -0.17 2.08 -17.57
N PHE A 285 -0.34 1.68 -16.30
CA PHE A 285 0.48 2.12 -15.20
C PHE A 285 0.47 1.07 -14.09
N ASP A 286 1.65 0.64 -13.63
CA ASP A 286 1.79 -0.19 -12.44
C ASP A 286 2.52 0.60 -11.36
N PHE A 287 1.81 0.94 -10.29
CA PHE A 287 2.36 1.67 -9.16
C PHE A 287 3.45 0.86 -8.44
N ASP A 288 3.31 -0.46 -8.39
CA ASP A 288 4.27 -1.34 -7.72
C ASP A 288 5.56 -1.43 -8.52
N ASP A 289 5.48 -1.47 -9.87
CA ASP A 289 6.66 -1.40 -10.75
C ASP A 289 7.35 -0.02 -10.63
N TRP A 290 6.58 1.07 -10.60
CA TRP A 290 7.14 2.40 -10.35
C TRP A 290 7.83 2.46 -8.98
N LEU A 291 7.18 1.94 -7.95
CA LEU A 291 7.72 1.94 -6.60
C LEU A 291 9.01 1.12 -6.50
N ALA A 292 9.03 -0.05 -7.16
CA ALA A 292 10.23 -0.88 -7.27
C ALA A 292 11.37 -0.14 -7.98
N HIS A 293 11.06 0.58 -9.07
CA HIS A 293 12.04 1.43 -9.76
C HIS A 293 12.55 2.55 -8.84
N GLN A 294 11.67 3.25 -8.14
CA GLN A 294 12.06 4.28 -7.17
C GLN A 294 12.95 3.71 -6.06
N LYS A 295 12.62 2.54 -5.52
CA LYS A 295 13.45 1.85 -4.52
C LYS A 295 14.87 1.57 -5.03
N ASN A 296 15.01 1.12 -6.28
CA ASN A 296 16.30 0.81 -6.89
C ASN A 296 17.17 2.04 -7.17
N THR A 297 16.54 3.20 -7.37
CA THR A 297 17.24 4.47 -7.66
C THR A 297 17.46 5.34 -6.43
N THR A 298 16.78 5.06 -5.33
CA THR A 298 16.83 5.82 -4.06
C THR A 298 17.88 5.24 -3.12
N LYS A 299 18.61 6.10 -2.43
CA LYS A 299 19.56 5.68 -1.38
C LYS A 299 18.79 5.30 -0.12
N ILE A 300 18.83 4.01 0.23
CA ILE A 300 18.11 3.46 1.38
C ILE A 300 19.09 2.80 2.34
N TYR A 301 19.10 3.24 3.60
CA TYR A 301 19.88 2.65 4.68
C TYR A 301 18.94 2.09 5.74
N ARG A 302 18.88 0.77 5.86
CA ARG A 302 18.11 0.04 6.88
C ARG A 302 18.98 -0.12 8.13
N LEU A 303 18.62 0.53 9.21
CA LEU A 303 19.44 0.59 10.43
C LEU A 303 18.92 -0.36 11.52
N VAL A 304 17.72 -0.93 11.34
CA VAL A 304 17.02 -1.74 12.35
C VAL A 304 16.76 -3.20 11.91
N LEU A 305 17.35 -3.61 10.79
CA LEU A 305 17.33 -4.97 10.26
C LEU A 305 18.71 -5.59 10.31
#